data_12f9f43ada4fd372816cd0d9fdd01fc8
#
_entry.id   12f9f43ada4fd372816cd0d9fdd01fc8
#
_cell.length_a   1.000
_cell.length_b   1.000
_cell.length_c   1.000
_cell.angle_alpha   90.00
_cell.angle_beta   90.00
_cell.angle_gamma   90.00
#
_symmetry.space_group_name_H-M   'P 1'
#
loop_
_entity.id
_entity.type
_entity.pdbx_description
1 polymer ?
#
loop_
_entity_poly.entity_id
_entity_poly.type
_entity_poly.pdbx_seq_one_letter_code
_entity_poly.pdbx_strand_id
1 'polypeptide(L)'
;FSVLPREWVRKNMTVVGDRLWREMNGTPCISLELAPPDKQEICTSRAFGKMTSDFNEVKAAVVRYLSSSARKLRDQHSYARRIYVGIETNPFNEYQRQTYRGLQIEFPVPTDNTFEMIPYAMTLLKAIWPTYASGEKPFLFKRATVTLSDLIPAEAVQLNMFHQKPDIEQLRRLQAAVDEVNGPLNLDSRLVVLAAELTGQNNTRLRREMLSKCPTTKWSDRINIIA
;
A
#
# COMPACT_ATOMS: atom_id res chain seq x y z
N PHE A 1 -1.90 13.72 -34.85
CA PHE A 1 -3.05 13.64 -33.97
C PHE A 1 -3.74 15.01 -33.83
N SER A 2 -3.01 16.10 -33.57
CA SER A 2 -3.56 17.47 -33.41
C SER A 2 -4.31 18.00 -34.62
N VAL A 3 -3.97 17.54 -35.83
CA VAL A 3 -4.60 17.94 -37.10
C VAL A 3 -5.82 17.10 -37.49
N LEU A 4 -6.14 16.05 -36.73
CA LEU A 4 -7.33 15.24 -36.98
C LEU A 4 -8.61 16.02 -36.65
N PRO A 5 -9.74 15.77 -37.37
CA PRO A 5 -11.02 16.38 -37.03
C PRO A 5 -11.44 15.99 -35.59
N ARG A 6 -11.81 16.98 -34.79
CA ARG A 6 -12.21 16.75 -33.37
C ARG A 6 -13.34 15.72 -33.23
N GLU A 7 -14.32 15.77 -34.12
CA GLU A 7 -15.45 14.83 -34.12
C GLU A 7 -15.00 13.38 -34.30
N TRP A 8 -14.04 13.17 -35.21
CA TRP A 8 -13.43 11.87 -35.43
C TRP A 8 -12.71 11.37 -34.16
N VAL A 9 -11.92 12.25 -33.53
CA VAL A 9 -11.20 11.93 -32.28
C VAL A 9 -12.19 11.55 -31.17
N ARG A 10 -13.25 12.35 -30.99
CA ARG A 10 -14.25 12.10 -29.95
C ARG A 10 -15.00 10.78 -30.19
N LYS A 11 -15.31 10.47 -31.45
CA LYS A 11 -16.01 9.22 -31.82
C LYS A 11 -15.16 7.98 -31.59
N ASN A 12 -13.86 8.05 -31.91
CA ASN A 12 -12.98 6.87 -31.91
C ASN A 12 -12.15 6.74 -30.61
N MET A 13 -11.87 7.83 -29.90
CA MET A 13 -11.00 7.87 -28.74
C MET A 13 -11.69 8.40 -27.47
N THR A 14 -12.99 8.52 -27.50
CA THR A 14 -13.84 8.94 -26.37
C THR A 14 -13.50 10.35 -25.82
N VAL A 15 -13.97 10.66 -24.61
CA VAL A 15 -13.73 11.94 -23.91
C VAL A 15 -12.25 12.17 -23.61
N VAL A 16 -11.49 11.09 -23.34
CA VAL A 16 -10.06 11.20 -23.04
C VAL A 16 -9.27 11.67 -24.25
N GLY A 17 -9.58 11.12 -25.41
CA GLY A 17 -9.00 11.56 -26.68
C GLY A 17 -9.35 13.02 -27.02
N ASP A 18 -10.61 13.44 -26.80
CA ASP A 18 -11.05 14.83 -27.02
C ASP A 18 -10.29 15.81 -26.10
N ARG A 19 -10.07 15.46 -24.82
CA ARG A 19 -9.26 16.27 -23.91
C ARG A 19 -7.82 16.41 -24.38
N LEU A 20 -7.17 15.29 -24.71
CA LEU A 20 -5.81 15.29 -25.23
C LEU A 20 -5.71 16.13 -26.51
N TRP A 21 -6.66 16.00 -27.44
CA TRP A 21 -6.71 16.79 -28.66
C TRP A 21 -6.79 18.30 -28.38
N ARG A 22 -7.64 18.70 -27.44
CA ARG A 22 -7.75 20.11 -27.02
C ARG A 22 -6.46 20.64 -26.40
N GLU A 23 -5.84 19.87 -25.53
CA GLU A 23 -4.57 20.24 -24.89
C GLU A 23 -3.45 20.41 -25.91
N MET A 24 -3.36 19.52 -26.89
CA MET A 24 -2.41 19.67 -28.01
C MET A 24 -2.70 20.88 -28.93
N ASN A 25 -3.94 21.35 -28.92
CA ASN A 25 -4.35 22.57 -29.64
C ASN A 25 -4.38 23.83 -28.73
N GLY A 26 -3.70 23.76 -27.57
CA GLY A 26 -3.51 24.91 -26.68
C GLY A 26 -4.67 25.22 -25.74
N THR A 27 -5.69 24.33 -25.65
CA THR A 27 -6.83 24.50 -24.73
C THR A 27 -6.64 23.63 -23.49
N PRO A 28 -6.30 24.18 -22.32
CA PRO A 28 -6.12 23.40 -21.10
C PRO A 28 -7.46 22.76 -20.68
N CYS A 29 -7.46 21.46 -20.45
CA CYS A 29 -8.66 20.69 -20.04
C CYS A 29 -8.61 20.22 -18.60
N ILE A 30 -7.43 20.23 -17.98
CA ILE A 30 -7.21 19.84 -16.59
C ILE A 30 -6.71 21.08 -15.86
N SER A 31 -7.39 21.48 -14.81
CA SER A 31 -6.95 22.56 -13.94
C SER A 31 -5.78 22.10 -13.05
N LEU A 32 -4.91 23.01 -12.67
CA LEU A 32 -3.87 22.75 -11.71
C LEU A 32 -4.51 22.56 -10.32
N GLU A 33 -4.36 21.38 -9.74
CA GLU A 33 -4.75 21.12 -8.36
C GLU A 33 -3.67 21.66 -7.43
N LEU A 34 -3.99 22.72 -6.68
CA LEU A 34 -3.07 23.33 -5.70
C LEU A 34 -2.95 22.47 -4.42
N ALA A 35 -4.00 21.75 -4.06
CA ALA A 35 -4.01 20.81 -2.96
C ALA A 35 -4.74 19.54 -3.40
N PRO A 36 -4.09 18.37 -3.31
CA PRO A 36 -4.75 17.11 -3.66
C PRO A 36 -5.89 16.84 -2.65
N PRO A 37 -7.04 16.33 -3.11
CA PRO A 37 -8.12 15.91 -2.22
C PRO A 37 -7.68 14.74 -1.34
N ASP A 38 -8.35 14.60 -0.20
CA ASP A 38 -8.12 13.46 0.69
C ASP A 38 -8.38 12.13 -0.01
N LYS A 39 -7.53 11.17 0.27
CA LYS A 39 -7.66 9.82 -0.28
C LYS A 39 -8.90 9.16 0.29
N GLN A 40 -9.71 8.56 -0.56
CA GLN A 40 -10.87 7.77 -0.15
C GLN A 40 -10.51 6.32 0.18
N GLU A 41 -9.34 5.89 -0.25
CA GLU A 41 -8.80 4.56 -0.02
C GLU A 41 -7.27 4.60 0.05
N ILE A 42 -6.68 3.83 0.96
CA ILE A 42 -5.23 3.72 1.11
C ILE A 42 -4.81 2.28 0.88
N CYS A 43 -4.19 2.04 -0.27
CA CYS A 43 -3.68 0.74 -0.66
C CYS A 43 -2.14 0.70 -0.60
N THR A 44 -1.60 -0.36 -0.01
CA THR A 44 -0.20 -0.72 -0.12
C THR A 44 -0.09 -2.13 -0.68
N SER A 45 0.35 -2.22 -1.93
CA SER A 45 0.54 -3.48 -2.66
C SER A 45 1.94 -3.51 -3.24
N ARG A 46 2.71 -4.56 -2.92
CA ARG A 46 4.08 -4.71 -3.44
C ARG A 46 4.39 -6.15 -3.80
N ALA A 47 5.08 -6.32 -4.92
CA ALA A 47 5.65 -7.60 -5.30
C ALA A 47 6.86 -7.91 -4.41
N PHE A 48 7.00 -9.17 -4.03
CA PHE A 48 8.18 -9.67 -3.30
C PHE A 48 9.39 -9.76 -4.23
N GLY A 49 10.58 -9.51 -3.71
CA GLY A 49 11.84 -9.65 -4.43
C GLY A 49 12.09 -11.09 -4.87
N LYS A 50 11.78 -12.05 -3.98
CA LYS A 50 11.70 -13.47 -4.29
C LYS A 50 10.31 -13.99 -3.92
N MET A 51 9.78 -14.90 -4.72
CA MET A 51 8.53 -15.59 -4.38
C MET A 51 8.74 -16.46 -3.15
N THR A 52 7.73 -16.56 -2.31
CA THR A 52 7.79 -17.34 -1.07
C THR A 52 6.52 -18.14 -0.84
N SER A 53 6.66 -19.29 -0.19
CA SER A 53 5.57 -20.10 0.35
C SER A 53 5.53 -20.07 1.88
N ASP A 54 6.38 -19.27 2.51
CA ASP A 54 6.46 -19.17 3.97
C ASP A 54 5.42 -18.17 4.49
N PHE A 55 4.54 -18.67 5.36
CA PHE A 55 3.53 -17.87 6.03
C PHE A 55 4.13 -16.71 6.83
N ASN A 56 5.23 -16.92 7.53
CA ASN A 56 5.83 -15.91 8.39
C ASN A 56 6.42 -14.75 7.58
N GLU A 57 6.99 -15.03 6.42
CA GLU A 57 7.47 -13.99 5.51
C GLU A 57 6.32 -13.13 4.97
N VAL A 58 5.24 -13.78 4.51
CA VAL A 58 4.05 -13.06 4.01
C VAL A 58 3.38 -12.29 5.15
N LYS A 59 3.28 -12.87 6.35
CA LYS A 59 2.78 -12.20 7.57
C LYS A 59 3.56 -10.92 7.85
N ALA A 60 4.88 -10.99 7.87
CA ALA A 60 5.74 -9.83 8.12
C ALA A 60 5.56 -8.74 7.05
N ALA A 61 5.41 -9.13 5.78
CA ALA A 61 5.11 -8.19 4.70
C ALA A 61 3.75 -7.51 4.89
N VAL A 62 2.71 -8.26 5.24
CA VAL A 62 1.36 -7.72 5.50
C VAL A 62 1.39 -6.73 6.67
N VAL A 63 2.06 -7.05 7.78
CA VAL A 63 2.20 -6.11 8.92
C VAL A 63 2.93 -4.84 8.51
N ARG A 64 4.01 -4.97 7.73
CA ARG A 64 4.78 -3.85 7.20
C ARG A 64 3.94 -2.94 6.30
N TYR A 65 3.13 -3.51 5.41
CA TYR A 65 2.27 -2.75 4.52
C TYR A 65 1.13 -2.08 5.28
N LEU A 66 0.56 -2.78 6.28
CA LEU A 66 -0.43 -2.22 7.17
C LEU A 66 0.11 -1.01 7.95
N SER A 67 1.30 -1.14 8.55
CA SER A 67 1.95 -0.05 9.28
C SER A 67 2.14 1.20 8.39
N SER A 68 2.54 0.97 7.12
CA SER A 68 2.68 2.06 6.14
C SER A 68 1.34 2.68 5.76
N SER A 69 0.29 1.88 5.59
CA SER A 69 -1.05 2.37 5.24
C SER A 69 -1.69 3.12 6.40
N ALA A 70 -1.57 2.59 7.62
CA ALA A 70 -2.09 3.23 8.83
C ALA A 70 -1.40 4.58 9.13
N ARG A 71 -0.09 4.69 8.83
CA ARG A 71 0.59 5.97 8.92
C ARG A 71 0.00 7.01 7.97
N LYS A 72 -0.18 6.66 6.67
CA LYS A 72 -0.79 7.57 5.69
C LYS A 72 -2.21 7.97 6.08
N LEU A 73 -2.93 7.08 6.77
CA LEU A 73 -4.25 7.34 7.31
C LEU A 73 -4.19 8.42 8.41
N ARG A 74 -3.22 8.32 9.33
CA ARG A 74 -2.99 9.33 10.38
C ARG A 74 -2.50 10.66 9.82
N ASP A 75 -1.60 10.63 8.82
CA ASP A 75 -1.13 11.85 8.13
C ASP A 75 -2.28 12.63 7.49
N GLN A 76 -3.38 11.93 7.11
CA GLN A 76 -4.59 12.52 6.53
C GLN A 76 -5.67 12.82 7.59
N HIS A 77 -5.43 12.56 8.89
CA HIS A 77 -6.40 12.68 9.99
C HIS A 77 -7.70 11.90 9.72
N SER A 78 -7.60 10.72 9.15
CA SER A 78 -8.73 9.86 8.80
C SER A 78 -8.70 8.54 9.55
N TYR A 79 -9.86 7.89 9.65
CA TYR A 79 -10.07 6.58 10.25
C TYR A 79 -10.60 5.62 9.20
N ALA A 80 -10.17 4.37 9.24
CA ALA A 80 -10.69 3.34 8.36
C ALA A 80 -11.80 2.53 9.04
N ARG A 81 -12.82 2.22 8.28
CA ARG A 81 -13.87 1.28 8.69
C ARG A 81 -13.59 -0.14 8.23
N ARG A 82 -12.83 -0.31 7.15
CA ARG A 82 -12.58 -1.63 6.55
C ARG A 82 -11.11 -1.87 6.28
N ILE A 83 -10.73 -3.13 6.41
CA ILE A 83 -9.43 -3.61 6.00
C ILE A 83 -9.60 -4.79 5.04
N TYR A 84 -8.85 -4.76 3.95
CA TYR A 84 -8.69 -5.86 3.01
C TYR A 84 -7.25 -6.38 3.05
N VAL A 85 -7.10 -7.70 3.02
CA VAL A 85 -5.81 -8.37 2.86
C VAL A 85 -5.90 -9.33 1.69
N GLY A 86 -4.95 -9.23 0.77
CA GLY A 86 -4.87 -10.09 -0.41
C GLY A 86 -3.46 -10.65 -0.62
N ILE A 87 -3.39 -11.85 -1.16
CA ILE A 87 -2.16 -12.53 -1.57
C ILE A 87 -2.34 -13.12 -2.95
N GLU A 88 -1.30 -13.02 -3.78
CA GLU A 88 -1.35 -13.55 -5.14
C GLU A 88 -0.02 -14.17 -5.58
N THR A 89 -0.12 -15.15 -6.46
CA THR A 89 1.01 -15.73 -7.18
C THR A 89 1.34 -14.88 -8.40
N ASN A 90 2.38 -15.24 -9.15
CA ASN A 90 2.72 -14.54 -10.39
C ASN A 90 1.79 -14.99 -11.54
N PRO A 91 0.85 -14.14 -12.02
CA PRO A 91 -0.09 -14.52 -13.07
C PRO A 91 0.57 -14.76 -14.44
N PHE A 92 1.80 -14.31 -14.63
CA PHE A 92 2.55 -14.45 -15.89
C PHE A 92 3.42 -15.70 -15.93
N ASN A 93 3.45 -16.50 -14.87
CA ASN A 93 4.25 -17.72 -14.82
C ASN A 93 3.35 -18.94 -15.03
N GLU A 94 3.26 -19.42 -16.27
CA GLU A 94 2.45 -20.56 -16.67
C GLU A 94 2.92 -21.90 -16.08
N TYR A 95 4.19 -21.98 -15.65
CA TYR A 95 4.78 -23.20 -15.05
C TYR A 95 4.49 -23.37 -13.57
N GLN A 96 3.81 -22.38 -12.95
CA GLN A 96 3.49 -22.41 -11.52
C GLN A 96 1.98 -22.40 -11.29
N ARG A 97 1.55 -23.08 -10.25
CA ARG A 97 0.16 -23.01 -9.80
C ARG A 97 -0.19 -21.56 -9.45
N GLN A 98 -1.31 -21.10 -9.96
CA GLN A 98 -1.77 -19.73 -9.78
C GLN A 98 -2.93 -19.67 -8.79
N THR A 99 -2.91 -18.65 -7.94
CA THR A 99 -4.01 -18.32 -7.04
C THR A 99 -4.02 -16.83 -6.74
N TYR A 100 -5.21 -16.31 -6.59
CA TYR A 100 -5.48 -15.00 -6.03
C TYR A 100 -6.49 -15.19 -4.91
N ARG A 101 -6.15 -14.78 -3.69
CA ARG A 101 -7.01 -14.88 -2.53
C ARG A 101 -7.01 -13.58 -1.78
N GLY A 102 -8.18 -13.10 -1.38
CA GLY A 102 -8.32 -11.90 -0.59
C GLY A 102 -9.65 -11.88 0.14
N LEU A 103 -9.64 -11.29 1.32
CA LEU A 103 -10.82 -11.07 2.15
C LEU A 103 -10.76 -9.68 2.77
N GLN A 104 -11.93 -9.15 3.08
CA GLN A 104 -12.08 -7.89 3.82
C GLN A 104 -12.93 -8.11 5.06
N ILE A 105 -12.73 -7.25 6.06
CA ILE A 105 -13.54 -7.19 7.27
C ILE A 105 -13.78 -5.73 7.66
N GLU A 106 -14.92 -5.48 8.29
CA GLU A 106 -15.24 -4.19 8.87
C GLU A 106 -14.81 -4.15 10.34
N PHE A 107 -14.19 -3.04 10.76
CA PHE A 107 -13.86 -2.84 12.16
C PHE A 107 -15.13 -2.51 12.97
N PRO A 108 -15.27 -3.03 14.18
CA PRO A 108 -16.41 -2.70 15.05
C PRO A 108 -16.51 -1.19 15.36
N VAL A 109 -15.36 -0.52 15.41
CA VAL A 109 -15.22 0.93 15.54
C VAL A 109 -14.16 1.37 14.56
N PRO A 110 -14.38 2.45 13.80
CA PRO A 110 -13.36 3.01 12.90
C PRO A 110 -12.07 3.30 13.66
N THR A 111 -10.92 2.96 13.08
CA THR A 111 -9.63 3.10 13.77
C THR A 111 -8.53 3.56 12.82
N ASP A 112 -7.55 4.28 13.35
CA ASP A 112 -6.27 4.65 12.74
C ASP A 112 -5.08 3.93 13.41
N ASN A 113 -5.40 3.13 14.45
CA ASN A 113 -4.44 2.50 15.32
C ASN A 113 -3.88 1.20 14.69
N THR A 114 -2.58 1.22 14.36
CA THR A 114 -1.90 0.07 13.76
C THR A 114 -2.00 -1.19 14.63
N PHE A 115 -1.89 -1.06 15.96
CA PHE A 115 -1.92 -2.20 16.87
C PHE A 115 -3.31 -2.85 16.94
N GLU A 116 -4.38 -2.05 16.82
CA GLU A 116 -5.75 -2.57 16.73
C GLU A 116 -6.01 -3.28 15.40
N MET A 117 -5.43 -2.79 14.30
CA MET A 117 -5.63 -3.36 12.96
C MET A 117 -4.89 -4.69 12.75
N ILE A 118 -3.73 -4.90 13.39
CA ILE A 118 -2.90 -6.10 13.18
C ILE A 118 -3.66 -7.41 13.45
N PRO A 119 -4.40 -7.59 14.56
CA PRO A 119 -5.16 -8.81 14.80
C PRO A 119 -6.15 -9.15 13.67
N TYR A 120 -6.84 -8.13 13.14
CA TYR A 120 -7.77 -8.30 12.02
C TYR A 120 -7.03 -8.72 10.74
N ALA A 121 -5.93 -8.06 10.41
CA ALA A 121 -5.11 -8.43 9.26
C ALA A 121 -4.59 -9.87 9.37
N MET A 122 -4.21 -10.30 10.57
CA MET A 122 -3.73 -11.67 10.82
C MET A 122 -4.86 -12.70 10.72
N THR A 123 -6.04 -12.37 11.18
CA THR A 123 -7.24 -13.22 11.02
C THR A 123 -7.58 -13.40 9.54
N LEU A 124 -7.59 -12.31 8.78
CA LEU A 124 -7.82 -12.36 7.34
C LEU A 124 -6.75 -13.18 6.63
N LEU A 125 -5.46 -12.93 6.92
CA LEU A 125 -4.35 -13.67 6.30
C LEU A 125 -4.44 -15.17 6.59
N LYS A 126 -4.75 -15.57 7.82
CA LYS A 126 -4.95 -16.99 8.17
C LYS A 126 -6.13 -17.60 7.41
N ALA A 127 -7.23 -16.85 7.26
CA ALA A 127 -8.42 -17.35 6.57
C ALA A 127 -8.19 -17.55 5.06
N ILE A 128 -7.38 -16.69 4.41
CA ILE A 128 -7.05 -16.83 2.99
C ILE A 128 -5.85 -17.75 2.72
N TRP A 129 -5.09 -18.12 3.76
CA TRP A 129 -3.93 -18.99 3.59
C TRP A 129 -4.35 -20.38 3.10
N PRO A 130 -3.74 -20.89 2.03
CA PRO A 130 -4.14 -22.18 1.49
C PRO A 130 -3.72 -23.33 2.41
N THR A 131 -4.61 -24.29 2.56
CA THR A 131 -4.29 -25.60 3.15
C THR A 131 -3.88 -26.54 2.03
N TYR A 132 -2.83 -27.31 2.22
CA TYR A 132 -2.28 -28.23 1.23
C TYR A 132 -2.58 -29.68 1.62
N ALA A 133 -2.97 -30.49 0.65
CA ALA A 133 -3.04 -31.94 0.83
C ALA A 133 -1.64 -32.56 0.87
N SER A 134 -1.51 -33.76 1.44
CA SER A 134 -0.22 -34.47 1.49
C SER A 134 0.34 -34.67 0.08
N GLY A 135 1.59 -34.24 -0.13
CA GLY A 135 2.26 -34.30 -1.45
C GLY A 135 1.95 -33.16 -2.41
N GLU A 136 1.09 -32.24 -2.06
CA GLU A 136 0.76 -31.09 -2.89
C GLU A 136 1.83 -30.00 -2.82
N LYS A 137 2.28 -29.49 -3.98
CA LYS A 137 3.27 -28.40 -4.02
C LYS A 137 2.65 -27.10 -3.50
N PRO A 138 3.33 -26.37 -2.61
CA PRO A 138 2.84 -25.10 -2.09
C PRO A 138 2.77 -24.03 -3.20
N PHE A 139 1.86 -23.06 -3.04
CA PHE A 139 1.85 -21.88 -3.87
C PHE A 139 3.04 -20.98 -3.56
N LEU A 140 3.63 -20.39 -4.60
CA LEU A 140 4.70 -19.42 -4.47
C LEU A 140 4.10 -18.02 -4.65
N PHE A 141 3.87 -17.33 -3.54
CA PHE A 141 3.30 -15.99 -3.54
C PHE A 141 4.30 -14.96 -4.06
N LYS A 142 3.82 -14.09 -4.93
CA LYS A 142 4.60 -13.00 -5.54
C LYS A 142 4.26 -11.65 -4.96
N ARG A 143 3.04 -11.46 -4.44
CA ARG A 143 2.57 -10.16 -3.96
C ARG A 143 1.64 -10.32 -2.78
N ALA A 144 1.70 -9.34 -1.88
CA ALA A 144 0.69 -9.10 -0.87
C ALA A 144 0.14 -7.69 -1.00
N THR A 145 -1.12 -7.52 -0.65
CA THR A 145 -1.86 -6.26 -0.71
C THR A 145 -2.58 -6.03 0.60
N VAL A 146 -2.48 -4.82 1.12
CA VAL A 146 -3.28 -4.34 2.24
C VAL A 146 -3.97 -3.06 1.81
N THR A 147 -5.28 -2.99 1.98
CA THR A 147 -6.09 -1.82 1.66
C THR A 147 -6.93 -1.42 2.86
N LEU A 148 -6.89 -0.14 3.19
CA LEU A 148 -7.78 0.51 4.15
C LEU A 148 -8.80 1.31 3.36
N SER A 149 -10.08 1.06 3.58
CA SER A 149 -11.17 1.66 2.81
C SER A 149 -12.30 2.13 3.71
N ASP A 150 -13.28 2.80 3.10
CA ASP A 150 -14.38 3.46 3.81
C ASP A 150 -13.83 4.44 4.86
N LEU A 151 -13.00 5.38 4.35
CA LEU A 151 -12.31 6.35 5.20
C LEU A 151 -13.26 7.45 5.64
N ILE A 152 -13.20 7.79 6.92
CA ILE A 152 -14.00 8.87 7.51
C ILE A 152 -13.07 9.86 8.22
N PRO A 153 -13.43 11.16 8.26
CA PRO A 153 -12.69 12.14 9.03
C PRO A 153 -12.69 11.81 10.54
N ALA A 154 -11.66 12.23 11.25
CA ALA A 154 -11.53 11.97 12.69
C ALA A 154 -12.72 12.47 13.51
N GLU A 155 -13.31 13.59 13.11
CA GLU A 155 -14.46 14.21 13.78
C GLU A 155 -15.76 13.42 13.60
N ALA A 156 -15.84 12.55 12.58
CA ALA A 156 -17.03 11.77 12.27
C ALA A 156 -17.07 10.39 12.96
N VAL A 157 -16.06 10.08 13.79
CA VAL A 157 -15.97 8.80 14.48
C VAL A 157 -16.96 8.72 15.62
N GLN A 158 -17.98 7.87 15.49
CA GLN A 158 -18.90 7.55 16.56
C GLN A 158 -18.33 6.39 17.41
N LEU A 159 -18.07 6.66 18.68
CA LEU A 159 -17.63 5.64 19.61
C LEU A 159 -18.79 4.70 19.97
N ASN A 160 -18.52 3.41 19.98
CA ASN A 160 -19.46 2.41 20.46
C ASN A 160 -19.40 2.34 21.99
N MET A 161 -20.55 2.53 22.65
CA MET A 161 -20.68 2.56 24.09
C MET A 161 -20.25 1.24 24.77
N PHE A 162 -20.26 0.12 24.05
CA PHE A 162 -19.88 -1.21 24.55
C PHE A 162 -18.42 -1.59 24.24
N HIS A 163 -17.69 -0.74 23.50
CA HIS A 163 -16.32 -1.04 23.13
C HIS A 163 -15.36 -0.41 24.13
N GLN A 164 -14.92 -1.22 25.09
CA GLN A 164 -13.85 -0.82 26.00
C GLN A 164 -12.54 -0.80 25.23
N LYS A 165 -12.07 0.38 24.87
CA LYS A 165 -10.72 0.54 24.32
C LYS A 165 -9.71 0.62 25.46
N PRO A 166 -8.55 -0.07 25.35
CA PRO A 166 -7.42 0.21 26.22
C PRO A 166 -7.03 1.69 26.06
N ASP A 167 -6.24 2.21 26.98
CA ASP A 167 -5.85 3.62 27.05
C ASP A 167 -5.47 4.19 25.68
N ILE A 168 -6.48 4.76 24.99
CA ILE A 168 -6.37 5.30 23.63
C ILE A 168 -5.29 6.37 23.56
N GLU A 169 -5.16 7.15 24.65
CA GLU A 169 -4.23 8.28 24.68
C GLU A 169 -2.77 7.81 24.74
N GLN A 170 -2.46 6.77 25.52
CA GLN A 170 -1.11 6.18 25.55
C GLN A 170 -0.74 5.57 24.20
N LEU A 171 -1.67 4.83 23.57
CA LEU A 171 -1.43 4.22 22.27
C LEU A 171 -1.24 5.28 21.17
N ARG A 172 -1.99 6.36 21.20
CA ARG A 172 -1.81 7.50 20.28
C ARG A 172 -0.46 8.16 20.46
N ARG A 173 -0.04 8.42 21.69
CA ARG A 173 1.29 8.99 22.01
C ARG A 173 2.41 8.07 21.52
N LEU A 174 2.29 6.77 21.75
CA LEU A 174 3.26 5.80 21.27
C LEU A 174 3.35 5.80 19.74
N GLN A 175 2.22 5.80 19.06
CA GLN A 175 2.21 5.82 17.59
C GLN A 175 2.76 7.12 17.03
N ALA A 176 2.40 8.26 17.61
CA ALA A 176 2.94 9.55 17.22
C ALA A 176 4.48 9.59 17.37
N ALA A 177 5.01 9.08 18.48
CA ALA A 177 6.45 8.98 18.69
C ALA A 177 7.14 8.08 17.67
N VAL A 178 6.54 6.91 17.33
CA VAL A 178 7.06 6.01 16.30
C VAL A 178 7.01 6.66 14.91
N ASP A 179 5.92 7.36 14.59
CA ASP A 179 5.78 8.07 13.32
C ASP A 179 6.76 9.24 13.20
N GLU A 180 7.03 9.96 14.28
CA GLU A 180 8.02 11.05 14.33
C GLU A 180 9.43 10.53 14.12
N VAL A 181 9.84 9.46 14.83
CA VAL A 181 11.17 8.83 14.67
C VAL A 181 11.37 8.29 13.27
N ASN A 182 10.35 7.68 12.70
CA ASN A 182 10.43 7.17 11.33
C ASN A 182 10.35 8.28 10.26
N GLY A 183 9.84 9.46 10.60
CA GLY A 183 9.77 10.64 9.73
C GLY A 183 9.31 10.31 8.32
N PRO A 184 9.79 10.98 7.27
CA PRO A 184 9.47 10.71 5.87
C PRO A 184 10.19 9.48 5.30
N LEU A 185 10.76 8.61 6.14
CA LEU A 185 11.54 7.46 5.70
C LEU A 185 10.70 6.47 4.89
N ASN A 186 11.33 5.89 3.89
CA ASN A 186 10.74 4.82 3.10
C ASN A 186 10.46 3.58 3.95
N LEU A 187 9.54 2.74 3.47
CA LEU A 187 9.13 1.49 4.12
C LEU A 187 10.31 0.60 4.55
N ASP A 188 11.37 0.57 3.75
CA ASP A 188 12.56 -0.28 3.96
C ASP A 188 13.67 0.39 4.80
N SER A 189 13.56 1.69 5.08
CA SER A 189 14.58 2.48 5.82
C SER A 189 14.09 3.01 7.16
N ARG A 190 12.95 2.52 7.66
CA ARG A 190 12.42 2.89 8.98
C ARG A 190 13.38 2.46 10.09
N LEU A 191 13.54 3.35 11.10
CA LEU A 191 14.39 3.11 12.26
C LEU A 191 13.69 2.25 13.31
N VAL A 192 12.39 2.48 13.51
CA VAL A 192 11.55 1.71 14.43
C VAL A 192 10.57 0.86 13.64
N VAL A 193 10.61 -0.44 13.87
CA VAL A 193 9.72 -1.42 13.22
C VAL A 193 9.05 -2.30 14.27
N LEU A 194 7.86 -2.77 13.95
CA LEU A 194 7.17 -3.71 14.84
C LEU A 194 7.86 -5.08 14.81
N ALA A 195 7.97 -5.74 15.96
CA ALA A 195 8.55 -7.09 16.04
C ALA A 195 7.86 -8.09 15.09
N ALA A 196 6.57 -7.92 14.84
CA ALA A 196 5.81 -8.73 13.89
C ALA A 196 6.23 -8.56 12.41
N GLU A 197 7.00 -7.52 12.09
CA GLU A 197 7.57 -7.28 10.74
C GLU A 197 8.93 -7.97 10.55
N LEU A 198 9.51 -8.48 11.61
CA LEU A 198 10.84 -9.11 11.56
C LEU A 198 10.71 -10.58 11.16
N THR A 199 11.51 -10.96 10.18
CA THR A 199 11.70 -12.37 9.78
C THR A 199 13.20 -12.62 9.60
N GLY A 200 13.62 -13.87 9.73
CA GLY A 200 15.00 -14.26 9.46
C GLY A 200 15.43 -14.14 8.00
N GLN A 201 14.48 -14.02 7.09
CA GLN A 201 14.70 -13.88 5.65
C GLN A 201 14.07 -12.61 5.09
N ASN A 202 14.72 -12.01 4.10
CA ASN A 202 14.30 -10.74 3.48
C ASN A 202 13.70 -10.93 2.08
N ASN A 203 13.12 -12.09 1.77
CA ASN A 203 12.58 -12.41 0.44
C ASN A 203 11.48 -11.45 -0.02
N THR A 204 10.73 -10.89 0.93
CA THR A 204 9.63 -9.95 0.65
C THR A 204 10.09 -8.51 0.40
N ARG A 205 11.38 -8.19 0.59
CA ARG A 205 11.90 -6.86 0.23
C ARG A 205 12.07 -6.74 -1.28
N LEU A 206 11.81 -5.53 -1.81
CA LEU A 206 12.04 -5.25 -3.22
C LEU A 206 13.53 -5.41 -3.57
N ARG A 207 13.80 -6.04 -4.70
CA ARG A 207 15.14 -6.04 -5.30
C ARG A 207 15.42 -4.64 -5.87
N ARG A 208 16.52 -4.05 -5.43
CA ARG A 208 16.99 -2.74 -5.90
C ARG A 208 18.45 -2.86 -6.35
N GLU A 209 18.67 -3.68 -7.36
CA GLU A 209 20.02 -3.98 -7.87
C GLU A 209 20.49 -2.98 -8.93
N MET A 210 19.55 -2.28 -9.58
CA MET A 210 19.80 -1.34 -10.68
C MET A 210 19.27 0.05 -10.33
N LEU A 211 19.87 0.67 -9.31
CA LEU A 211 19.55 2.04 -8.95
C LEU A 211 20.33 3.02 -9.83
N SER A 212 19.66 4.04 -10.32
CA SER A 212 20.33 5.18 -10.94
C SER A 212 21.17 5.94 -9.91
N LYS A 213 22.23 6.60 -10.37
CA LYS A 213 22.99 7.52 -9.51
C LYS A 213 22.08 8.64 -8.97
N CYS A 214 22.35 9.04 -7.74
CA CYS A 214 21.59 10.10 -7.05
C CYS A 214 22.45 11.39 -6.93
N PRO A 215 22.77 12.08 -8.03
CA PRO A 215 23.75 13.18 -8.03
C PRO A 215 23.30 14.39 -7.20
N THR A 216 22.02 14.50 -6.88
CA THR A 216 21.46 15.59 -6.07
C THR A 216 21.47 15.32 -4.56
N THR A 217 21.56 14.04 -4.15
CA THR A 217 21.45 13.64 -2.75
C THR A 217 22.64 12.86 -2.24
N LYS A 218 23.43 12.25 -3.12
CA LYS A 218 24.66 11.53 -2.79
C LYS A 218 25.86 12.22 -3.41
N TRP A 219 26.76 12.73 -2.55
CA TRP A 219 27.97 13.43 -3.01
C TRP A 219 28.88 12.55 -3.88
N SER A 220 29.01 11.27 -3.55
CA SER A 220 29.78 10.30 -4.31
C SER A 220 29.25 10.01 -5.72
N ASP A 221 27.98 10.31 -5.97
CA ASP A 221 27.33 10.01 -7.23
C ASP A 221 27.30 11.25 -8.19
N ARG A 222 27.95 12.35 -7.80
CA ARG A 222 28.04 13.56 -8.64
C ARG A 222 28.69 13.27 -9.98
N ILE A 223 28.16 13.88 -11.01
CA ILE A 223 28.75 13.82 -12.35
C ILE A 223 30.00 14.72 -12.33
N ASN A 224 31.17 14.12 -12.52
CA ASN A 224 32.40 14.87 -12.72
C ASN A 224 32.41 15.41 -14.14
N ILE A 225 32.28 16.71 -14.29
CA ILE A 225 32.49 17.38 -15.57
C ILE A 225 34.03 17.47 -15.75
N ILE A 226 34.57 16.72 -16.68
CA ILE A 226 35.94 16.84 -17.10
C ILE A 226 35.93 18.04 -18.04
N ALA A 227 36.58 19.14 -17.62
CA ALA A 227 36.78 20.32 -18.42
C ALA A 227 37.91 20.11 -19.43
#